data_f4965b358aac06aed5efca9ce6773b91
#
_entry.id   f4965b358aac06aed5efca9ce6773b91
#
_cell.length_a   1.000
_cell.length_b   1.000
_cell.length_c   1.000
_cell.angle_alpha   90.00
_cell.angle_beta   90.00
_cell.angle_gamma   90.00
#
_symmetry.space_group_name_H-M   'P 1'
#
loop_
_entity.id
_entity.type
_entity.pdbx_description
1 polymer ?
#
loop_
_entity_poly.entity_id
_entity_poly.type
_entity_poly.pdbx_seq_one_letter_code
_entity_poly.pdbx_strand_id
1 'polypeptide(L)'
;MRPKICCSIGNLKEFSFNDYDFEGYEFKAEAPGFKPNIIILIKLREMFKGKDLSLHSQLSRIFSCNERGFPEFSNAEVNILKSEIIISKMIGIKQINFHMKETEFTKEEIDKFNEIIDFAEKNGIEMIYENHVCSEGAIFRALETFPRVNFCLDIGHLNVAIQTGKFKMNLDEFVEKVKPKLVHIHAHNNYGEKDGHNSLDKGNFNWRNLFDKLKDSNLRKIIFENRTKKEVDESKNLIKEYFR
;
A
#
# COMPACT_ATOMS: atom_id res chain seq x y z
N MET A 1 -2.06 13.07 15.74
CA MET A 1 -0.63 12.59 15.78
C MET A 1 -0.09 12.70 14.38
N ARG A 2 1.16 13.16 14.18
CA ARG A 2 1.77 13.22 12.83
C ARG A 2 1.97 11.79 12.28
N PRO A 3 1.62 11.51 11.03
CA PRO A 3 1.91 10.22 10.41
C PRO A 3 3.43 9.99 10.28
N LYS A 4 3.86 8.73 10.37
CA LYS A 4 5.25 8.34 10.14
C LYS A 4 5.62 8.46 8.68
N ILE A 5 6.82 8.96 8.42
CA ILE A 5 7.37 9.08 7.06
C ILE A 5 8.18 7.82 6.75
N CYS A 6 7.73 7.06 5.78
CA CYS A 6 8.26 5.76 5.40
C CYS A 6 8.68 5.73 3.92
N CYS A 7 9.44 4.71 3.52
CA CYS A 7 9.88 4.52 2.14
C CYS A 7 9.64 3.08 1.69
N SER A 8 9.07 2.91 0.49
CA SER A 8 8.97 1.61 -0.17
C SER A 8 10.31 1.25 -0.82
N ILE A 9 10.87 0.12 -0.42
CA ILE A 9 12.19 -0.33 -0.88
C ILE A 9 12.10 -1.02 -2.23
N GLY A 10 10.97 -1.64 -2.54
CA GLY A 10 10.81 -2.44 -3.76
C GLY A 10 10.80 -1.64 -5.06
N ASN A 11 10.52 -0.33 -5.00
CA ASN A 11 10.45 0.54 -6.17
C ASN A 11 11.78 1.21 -6.50
N LEU A 12 12.72 1.26 -5.57
CA LEU A 12 14.00 1.91 -5.76
C LEU A 12 14.91 1.08 -6.67
N LYS A 13 15.43 1.69 -7.73
CA LYS A 13 16.39 1.05 -8.63
C LYS A 13 17.73 0.78 -7.96
N GLU A 14 18.10 1.62 -7.01
CA GLU A 14 19.32 1.51 -6.23
C GLU A 14 18.96 1.79 -4.76
N PHE A 15 19.19 0.82 -3.88
CA PHE A 15 18.95 0.97 -2.46
C PHE A 15 20.22 0.63 -1.67
N SER A 16 20.69 1.64 -0.92
CA SER A 16 21.70 1.44 0.13
C SER A 16 21.10 1.83 1.47
N PHE A 17 21.11 0.93 2.44
CA PHE A 17 20.59 1.18 3.78
C PHE A 17 21.22 2.38 4.48
N ASN A 18 22.45 2.73 4.12
CA ASN A 18 23.16 3.86 4.70
C ASN A 18 22.68 5.22 4.16
N ASP A 19 21.95 5.23 3.07
CA ASP A 19 21.52 6.45 2.38
C ASP A 19 20.14 6.96 2.83
N TYR A 20 19.41 6.17 3.62
CA TYR A 20 18.02 6.48 3.96
C TYR A 20 17.77 6.37 5.47
N ASP A 21 17.38 7.49 6.07
CA ASP A 21 16.84 7.52 7.43
C ASP A 21 15.35 7.84 7.41
N PHE A 22 14.53 6.78 7.48
CA PHE A 22 13.09 6.84 7.59
C PHE A 22 12.60 6.27 8.92
N GLU A 23 11.39 6.68 9.33
CA GLU A 23 10.73 6.15 10.52
C GLU A 23 10.25 4.70 10.31
N GLY A 24 10.07 4.30 9.04
CA GLY A 24 9.70 2.95 8.65
C GLY A 24 9.98 2.65 7.18
N TYR A 25 9.77 1.41 6.81
CA TYR A 25 10.00 0.91 5.46
C TYR A 25 8.91 -0.07 5.03
N GLU A 26 8.62 -0.06 3.73
CA GLU A 26 7.78 -1.06 3.11
C GLU A 26 8.61 -1.94 2.18
N PHE A 27 8.52 -3.24 2.40
CA PHE A 27 9.10 -4.26 1.53
C PHE A 27 8.10 -4.65 0.46
N LYS A 28 8.58 -4.94 -0.76
CA LYS A 28 7.78 -5.66 -1.76
C LYS A 28 8.16 -7.13 -1.73
N ALA A 29 7.16 -8.00 -1.65
CA ALA A 29 7.40 -9.45 -1.61
C ALA A 29 8.11 -9.98 -2.87
N GLU A 30 8.03 -9.25 -3.96
CA GLU A 30 8.68 -9.55 -5.24
C GLU A 30 10.10 -9.02 -5.36
N ALA A 31 10.57 -8.21 -4.39
CA ALA A 31 11.90 -7.61 -4.48
C ALA A 31 12.98 -8.68 -4.59
N PRO A 32 13.99 -8.47 -5.46
CA PRO A 32 15.15 -9.36 -5.52
C PRO A 32 15.78 -9.46 -4.13
N GLY A 33 15.88 -10.68 -3.58
CA GLY A 33 16.41 -10.92 -2.25
C GLY A 33 15.36 -11.18 -1.16
N PHE A 34 14.09 -10.93 -1.37
CA PHE A 34 13.02 -11.38 -0.47
C PHE A 34 12.76 -12.89 -0.68
N LYS A 35 13.83 -13.68 -0.55
CA LYS A 35 13.73 -15.15 -0.53
C LYS A 35 13.63 -15.60 0.92
N PRO A 36 12.77 -16.55 1.25
CA PRO A 36 12.58 -17.05 2.62
C PRO A 36 13.80 -17.88 3.10
N ASN A 37 14.92 -17.21 3.24
CA ASN A 37 16.10 -17.78 3.87
C ASN A 37 16.14 -17.25 5.31
N ILE A 38 16.11 -18.13 6.28
CA ILE A 38 16.03 -17.78 7.70
C ILE A 38 17.17 -16.85 8.14
N ILE A 39 18.37 -17.01 7.59
CA ILE A 39 19.52 -16.15 7.92
C ILE A 39 19.27 -14.73 7.43
N ILE A 40 18.71 -14.59 6.22
CA ILE A 40 18.34 -13.27 5.65
C ILE A 40 17.25 -12.64 6.50
N LEU A 41 16.22 -13.39 6.90
CA LEU A 41 15.13 -12.88 7.72
C LEU A 41 15.63 -12.38 9.09
N ILE A 42 16.53 -13.11 9.73
CA ILE A 42 17.17 -12.68 10.98
C ILE A 42 17.96 -11.39 10.76
N LYS A 43 18.76 -11.31 9.70
CA LYS A 43 19.53 -10.10 9.37
C LYS A 43 18.63 -8.90 9.11
N LEU A 44 17.54 -9.08 8.37
CA LEU A 44 16.55 -8.01 8.10
C LEU A 44 15.92 -7.53 9.41
N ARG A 45 15.50 -8.45 10.29
CA ARG A 45 14.95 -8.11 11.60
C ARG A 45 15.90 -7.25 12.44
N GLU A 46 17.17 -7.63 12.52
CA GLU A 46 18.17 -6.86 13.28
C GLU A 46 18.48 -5.52 12.63
N MET A 47 18.60 -5.48 11.30
CA MET A 47 18.88 -4.27 10.53
C MET A 47 17.78 -3.21 10.68
N PHE A 48 16.53 -3.63 10.71
CA PHE A 48 15.37 -2.73 10.83
C PHE A 48 14.81 -2.64 12.25
N LYS A 49 15.58 -3.04 13.25
CA LYS A 49 15.14 -2.95 14.65
C LYS A 49 14.73 -1.53 15.03
N GLY A 50 13.52 -1.38 15.56
CA GLY A 50 12.96 -0.07 15.95
C GLY A 50 12.30 0.72 14.81
N LYS A 51 12.34 0.22 13.57
CA LYS A 51 11.63 0.81 12.44
C LYS A 51 10.21 0.25 12.33
N ASP A 52 9.30 1.05 11.77
CA ASP A 52 7.92 0.63 11.49
C ASP A 52 7.87 -0.04 10.11
N LEU A 53 7.58 -1.34 10.08
CA LEU A 53 7.68 -2.13 8.85
C LEU A 53 6.31 -2.50 8.33
N SER A 54 6.16 -2.45 6.99
CA SER A 54 5.04 -3.03 6.23
C SER A 54 5.56 -3.89 5.07
N LEU A 55 4.70 -4.74 4.56
CA LEU A 55 4.94 -5.55 3.37
C LEU A 55 3.90 -5.19 2.31
N HIS A 56 4.32 -5.01 1.08
CA HIS A 56 3.45 -5.01 -0.08
C HIS A 56 3.40 -6.42 -0.66
N SER A 57 2.23 -7.05 -0.61
CA SER A 57 2.03 -8.45 -0.99
C SER A 57 2.22 -8.71 -2.47
N GLN A 58 2.66 -9.92 -2.83
CA GLN A 58 2.61 -10.44 -4.22
C GLN A 58 1.19 -10.53 -4.77
N LEU A 59 0.19 -10.58 -3.91
CA LEU A 59 -1.21 -10.59 -4.35
C LEU A 59 -1.62 -9.36 -5.13
N SER A 60 -0.85 -8.28 -5.08
CA SER A 60 -1.02 -7.16 -5.98
C SER A 60 -1.02 -7.56 -7.47
N ARG A 61 -0.32 -8.66 -7.81
CA ARG A 61 -0.35 -9.24 -9.16
C ARG A 61 -1.53 -10.18 -9.39
N ILE A 62 -1.99 -10.85 -8.35
CA ILE A 62 -3.09 -11.82 -8.43
C ILE A 62 -4.42 -11.09 -8.54
N PHE A 63 -4.56 -9.97 -7.83
CA PHE A 63 -5.75 -9.11 -7.87
C PHE A 63 -5.56 -7.84 -8.72
N SER A 64 -4.46 -7.69 -9.42
CA SER A 64 -4.29 -6.56 -10.34
C SER A 64 -5.30 -6.68 -11.48
N CYS A 65 -5.91 -5.57 -11.80
CA CYS A 65 -6.96 -5.39 -12.81
C CYS A 65 -6.48 -5.62 -14.24
N ASN A 66 -5.76 -6.68 -14.51
CA ASN A 66 -5.45 -7.06 -15.86
C ASN A 66 -6.63 -7.81 -16.45
N GLU A 67 -6.98 -7.51 -17.69
CA GLU A 67 -8.05 -8.09 -18.51
C GLU A 67 -8.01 -9.63 -18.66
N ARG A 68 -7.08 -10.29 -18.03
CA ARG A 68 -6.98 -11.76 -17.93
C ARG A 68 -7.68 -12.17 -16.65
N GLY A 69 -8.79 -12.86 -16.81
CA GLY A 69 -9.69 -13.33 -15.76
C GLY A 69 -8.96 -13.78 -14.48
N PHE A 70 -9.54 -13.38 -13.35
CA PHE A 70 -8.97 -13.60 -12.02
C PHE A 70 -8.55 -15.04 -11.84
N PRO A 71 -7.38 -15.27 -11.24
CA PRO A 71 -7.16 -16.54 -10.62
C PRO A 71 -8.29 -16.75 -9.58
N GLU A 72 -9.00 -17.84 -9.72
CA GLU A 72 -9.78 -18.38 -8.62
C GLU A 72 -8.85 -18.43 -7.41
N PHE A 73 -9.31 -18.06 -6.19
CA PHE A 73 -8.52 -18.20 -4.97
C PHE A 73 -8.10 -19.66 -4.80
N SER A 74 -7.09 -20.04 -5.55
CA SER A 74 -6.55 -21.38 -5.46
C SER A 74 -5.94 -21.59 -4.08
N ASN A 75 -5.91 -22.83 -3.62
CA ASN A 75 -5.22 -23.16 -2.37
C ASN A 75 -3.75 -22.72 -2.38
N ALA A 76 -3.13 -22.63 -3.57
CA ALA A 76 -1.76 -22.13 -3.73
C ALA A 76 -1.64 -20.65 -3.35
N GLU A 77 -2.58 -19.81 -3.78
CA GLU A 77 -2.59 -18.38 -3.48
C GLU A 77 -2.87 -18.09 -2.01
N VAL A 78 -3.82 -18.83 -1.41
CA VAL A 78 -4.06 -18.80 0.03
C VAL A 78 -2.80 -19.17 0.81
N ASN A 79 -2.07 -20.19 0.38
CA ASN A 79 -0.81 -20.62 1.02
C ASN A 79 0.31 -19.58 0.84
N ILE A 80 0.38 -18.88 -0.29
CA ILE A 80 1.33 -17.77 -0.50
C ILE A 80 1.07 -16.68 0.54
N LEU A 81 -0.18 -16.21 0.67
CA LEU A 81 -0.54 -15.21 1.68
C LEU A 81 -0.25 -15.64 3.11
N LYS A 82 -0.60 -16.88 3.47
CA LYS A 82 -0.28 -17.40 4.79
C LYS A 82 1.24 -17.43 5.02
N SER A 83 2.02 -17.73 3.99
CA SER A 83 3.49 -17.70 4.06
C SER A 83 4.01 -16.27 4.24
N GLU A 84 3.47 -15.29 3.52
CA GLU A 84 3.81 -13.87 3.69
C GLU A 84 3.48 -13.38 5.10
N ILE A 85 2.35 -13.77 5.68
CA ILE A 85 1.96 -13.44 7.05
C ILE A 85 2.97 -14.01 8.05
N ILE A 86 3.38 -15.27 7.91
CA ILE A 86 4.36 -15.91 8.81
C ILE A 86 5.73 -15.24 8.68
N ILE A 87 6.20 -14.98 7.45
CA ILE A 87 7.47 -14.28 7.20
C ILE A 87 7.42 -12.88 7.80
N SER A 88 6.33 -12.15 7.60
CA SER A 88 6.12 -10.81 8.16
C SER A 88 6.25 -10.81 9.68
N LYS A 89 5.60 -11.75 10.35
CA LYS A 89 5.72 -11.93 11.81
C LYS A 89 7.18 -12.19 12.24
N MET A 90 7.91 -13.04 11.52
CA MET A 90 9.29 -13.39 11.85
C MET A 90 10.25 -12.19 11.79
N ILE A 91 10.05 -11.27 10.86
CA ILE A 91 10.90 -10.07 10.71
C ILE A 91 10.37 -8.84 11.43
N GLY A 92 9.19 -8.94 12.08
CA GLY A 92 8.62 -7.84 12.86
C GLY A 92 7.73 -6.89 12.07
N ILE A 93 7.35 -7.23 10.84
CA ILE A 93 6.32 -6.55 10.06
C ILE A 93 4.95 -6.78 10.73
N LYS A 94 4.13 -5.73 10.78
CA LYS A 94 2.80 -5.79 11.41
C LYS A 94 1.66 -5.50 10.44
N GLN A 95 1.98 -5.10 9.22
CA GLN A 95 1.00 -4.64 8.23
C GLN A 95 1.36 -5.17 6.87
N ILE A 96 0.35 -5.67 6.15
CA ILE A 96 0.48 -6.14 4.77
C ILE A 96 -0.48 -5.36 3.89
N ASN A 97 0.06 -4.58 2.94
CA ASN A 97 -0.70 -3.92 1.89
C ASN A 97 -0.92 -4.89 0.72
N PHE A 98 -2.10 -4.86 0.11
CA PHE A 98 -2.44 -5.70 -1.03
C PHE A 98 -3.53 -5.05 -1.88
N HIS A 99 -3.58 -5.39 -3.16
CA HIS A 99 -4.65 -4.98 -4.06
C HIS A 99 -5.78 -6.01 -4.10
N MET A 100 -6.98 -5.55 -4.47
CA MET A 100 -8.16 -6.38 -4.71
C MET A 100 -8.69 -6.18 -6.14
N LYS A 101 -9.48 -7.15 -6.62
CA LYS A 101 -10.14 -7.06 -7.92
C LYS A 101 -11.22 -5.95 -7.93
N GLU A 102 -11.52 -5.45 -9.13
CA GLU A 102 -12.59 -4.46 -9.34
C GLU A 102 -14.00 -5.08 -9.43
N THR A 103 -14.08 -6.39 -9.71
CA THR A 103 -15.37 -7.09 -9.90
C THR A 103 -15.99 -7.56 -8.59
N GLU A 104 -17.22 -8.04 -8.65
CA GLU A 104 -17.91 -8.64 -7.51
C GLU A 104 -17.13 -9.84 -6.93
N PHE A 105 -17.22 -10.01 -5.63
CA PHE A 105 -16.64 -11.16 -4.93
C PHE A 105 -17.67 -12.30 -4.86
N THR A 106 -17.26 -13.51 -5.21
CA THR A 106 -18.07 -14.71 -4.99
C THR A 106 -18.07 -15.07 -3.51
N LYS A 107 -19.06 -15.86 -3.09
CA LYS A 107 -19.12 -16.33 -1.71
C LYS A 107 -17.84 -17.11 -1.31
N GLU A 108 -17.33 -17.95 -2.21
CA GLU A 108 -16.10 -18.72 -1.97
C GLU A 108 -14.88 -17.81 -1.75
N GLU A 109 -14.72 -16.76 -2.56
CA GLU A 109 -13.65 -15.78 -2.39
C GLU A 109 -13.77 -15.03 -1.06
N ILE A 110 -15.00 -14.64 -0.67
CA ILE A 110 -15.26 -13.98 0.61
C ILE A 110 -14.88 -14.90 1.78
N ASP A 111 -15.30 -16.16 1.74
CA ASP A 111 -15.02 -17.13 2.80
C ASP A 111 -13.52 -17.39 2.92
N LYS A 112 -12.82 -17.61 1.81
CA LYS A 112 -11.35 -17.81 1.77
C LYS A 112 -10.59 -16.59 2.26
N PHE A 113 -11.00 -15.41 1.85
CA PHE A 113 -10.29 -14.19 2.27
C PHE A 113 -10.55 -13.87 3.75
N ASN A 114 -11.74 -14.13 4.28
CA ASN A 114 -12.00 -14.03 5.71
C ASN A 114 -11.12 -15.02 6.53
N GLU A 115 -10.89 -16.23 6.03
CA GLU A 115 -9.94 -17.18 6.66
C GLU A 115 -8.51 -16.60 6.72
N ILE A 116 -8.10 -15.89 5.66
CA ILE A 116 -6.79 -15.22 5.63
C ILE A 116 -6.74 -14.07 6.64
N ILE A 117 -7.79 -13.25 6.73
CA ILE A 117 -7.89 -12.17 7.71
C ILE A 117 -7.80 -12.74 9.13
N ASP A 118 -8.54 -13.81 9.43
CA ASP A 118 -8.48 -14.49 10.73
C ASP A 118 -7.05 -14.99 11.04
N PHE A 119 -6.39 -15.55 10.03
CA PHE A 119 -5.01 -16.04 10.17
C PHE A 119 -4.03 -14.88 10.40
N ALA A 120 -4.20 -13.76 9.71
CA ALA A 120 -3.38 -12.56 9.88
C ALA A 120 -3.53 -11.99 11.28
N GLU A 121 -4.77 -11.76 11.74
CA GLU A 121 -5.08 -11.24 13.08
C GLU A 121 -4.50 -12.14 14.20
N LYS A 122 -4.65 -13.47 14.07
CA LYS A 122 -4.05 -14.45 15.00
C LYS A 122 -2.52 -14.34 15.08
N ASN A 123 -1.89 -13.88 14.01
CA ASN A 123 -0.44 -13.67 13.95
C ASN A 123 -0.01 -12.23 14.25
N GLY A 124 -0.96 -11.34 14.61
CA GLY A 124 -0.70 -9.95 14.93
C GLY A 124 -0.36 -9.10 13.69
N ILE A 125 -0.86 -9.52 12.53
CA ILE A 125 -0.69 -8.82 11.24
C ILE A 125 -2.02 -8.18 10.85
N GLU A 126 -1.96 -6.91 10.49
CA GLU A 126 -3.07 -6.14 9.95
C GLU A 126 -3.06 -6.18 8.43
N MET A 127 -4.20 -6.49 7.82
CA MET A 127 -4.38 -6.49 6.37
C MET A 127 -4.88 -5.11 5.93
N ILE A 128 -4.25 -4.52 4.91
CA ILE A 128 -4.55 -3.18 4.41
C ILE A 128 -4.78 -3.25 2.91
N TYR A 129 -6.01 -2.93 2.48
CA TYR A 129 -6.35 -2.85 1.06
C TYR A 129 -5.82 -1.55 0.46
N GLU A 130 -5.18 -1.66 -0.69
CA GLU A 130 -4.69 -0.53 -1.49
C GLU A 130 -5.48 -0.43 -2.80
N ASN A 131 -5.90 0.80 -3.15
CA ASN A 131 -6.52 1.01 -4.46
C ASN A 131 -5.49 0.83 -5.57
N HIS A 132 -5.92 0.23 -6.65
CA HIS A 132 -5.29 0.30 -7.95
C HIS A 132 -5.93 1.42 -8.79
N VAL A 133 -5.63 1.51 -10.09
CA VAL A 133 -6.31 2.40 -11.05
C VAL A 133 -7.73 1.87 -11.29
N CYS A 134 -8.64 2.13 -10.35
CA CYS A 134 -10.00 1.58 -10.30
C CYS A 134 -11.05 2.66 -10.02
N SER A 135 -12.33 2.28 -10.14
CA SER A 135 -13.45 3.15 -9.79
C SER A 135 -13.64 3.26 -8.28
N GLU A 136 -14.26 4.35 -7.82
CA GLU A 136 -14.70 4.51 -6.43
C GLU A 136 -15.62 3.38 -5.97
N GLY A 137 -16.50 2.88 -6.87
CA GLY A 137 -17.40 1.76 -6.59
C GLY A 137 -16.65 0.46 -6.26
N ALA A 138 -15.52 0.19 -6.92
CA ALA A 138 -14.68 -0.96 -6.61
C ALA A 138 -14.04 -0.82 -5.22
N ILE A 139 -13.58 0.39 -4.86
CA ILE A 139 -12.99 0.67 -3.54
C ILE A 139 -14.03 0.44 -2.44
N PHE A 140 -15.21 1.03 -2.58
CA PHE A 140 -16.26 0.88 -1.56
C PHE A 140 -16.72 -0.57 -1.42
N ARG A 141 -16.93 -1.27 -2.53
CA ARG A 141 -17.27 -2.70 -2.52
C ARG A 141 -16.26 -3.52 -1.72
N ALA A 142 -14.96 -3.30 -1.95
CA ALA A 142 -13.92 -4.02 -1.23
C ALA A 142 -13.98 -3.74 0.28
N LEU A 143 -14.12 -2.46 0.68
CA LEU A 143 -14.18 -2.06 2.09
C LEU A 143 -15.48 -2.48 2.80
N GLU A 144 -16.60 -2.55 2.08
CA GLU A 144 -17.89 -3.04 2.60
C GLU A 144 -17.91 -4.56 2.73
N THR A 145 -17.33 -5.27 1.74
CA THR A 145 -17.26 -6.74 1.78
C THR A 145 -16.31 -7.23 2.88
N PHE A 146 -15.23 -6.49 3.13
CA PHE A 146 -14.22 -6.86 4.13
C PHE A 146 -14.04 -5.76 5.19
N PRO A 147 -15.01 -5.58 6.10
CA PRO A 147 -15.02 -4.45 7.04
C PRO A 147 -13.89 -4.47 8.07
N ARG A 148 -13.18 -5.59 8.22
CA ARG A 148 -12.00 -5.70 9.10
C ARG A 148 -10.69 -5.21 8.46
N VAL A 149 -10.70 -4.95 7.15
CA VAL A 149 -9.55 -4.44 6.42
C VAL A 149 -9.51 -2.93 6.50
N ASN A 150 -8.34 -2.35 6.74
CA ASN A 150 -8.09 -0.93 6.62
C ASN A 150 -7.69 -0.55 5.19
N PHE A 151 -7.52 0.76 4.93
CA PHE A 151 -7.30 1.28 3.60
C PHE A 151 -5.96 2.00 3.47
N CYS A 152 -5.27 1.74 2.38
CA CYS A 152 -4.15 2.51 1.87
C CYS A 152 -4.58 3.24 0.61
N LEU A 153 -4.46 4.57 0.59
CA LEU A 153 -4.72 5.36 -0.60
C LEU A 153 -3.42 5.57 -1.37
N ASP A 154 -3.30 4.92 -2.53
CA ASP A 154 -2.29 5.27 -3.52
C ASP A 154 -2.77 6.46 -4.34
N ILE A 155 -2.10 7.61 -4.16
CA ILE A 155 -2.50 8.87 -4.80
C ILE A 155 -2.12 8.93 -6.28
N GLY A 156 -1.11 8.19 -6.70
CA GLY A 156 -0.74 8.11 -8.11
C GLY A 156 -1.75 7.27 -8.90
N HIS A 157 -2.17 6.13 -8.36
CA HIS A 157 -3.24 5.32 -8.94
C HIS A 157 -4.56 6.08 -8.99
N LEU A 158 -4.91 6.81 -7.92
CA LEU A 158 -6.10 7.66 -7.89
C LEU A 158 -6.03 8.73 -8.99
N ASN A 159 -4.89 9.40 -9.17
CA ASN A 159 -4.72 10.40 -10.22
C ASN A 159 -4.97 9.82 -11.62
N VAL A 160 -4.37 8.67 -11.92
CA VAL A 160 -4.61 8.00 -13.21
C VAL A 160 -6.10 7.64 -13.37
N ALA A 161 -6.75 7.14 -12.32
CA ALA A 161 -8.17 6.79 -12.37
C ALA A 161 -9.06 8.02 -12.64
N ILE A 162 -8.75 9.17 -12.02
CA ILE A 162 -9.45 10.46 -12.27
C ILE A 162 -9.23 10.90 -13.71
N GLN A 163 -7.99 10.99 -14.18
CA GLN A 163 -7.66 11.52 -15.51
C GLN A 163 -8.17 10.61 -16.65
N THR A 164 -8.26 9.31 -16.42
CA THR A 164 -8.83 8.35 -17.39
C THR A 164 -10.35 8.22 -17.31
N GLY A 165 -11.01 8.93 -16.38
CA GLY A 165 -12.45 8.90 -16.20
C GLY A 165 -13.01 7.62 -15.58
N LYS A 166 -12.15 6.74 -15.04
CA LYS A 166 -12.57 5.58 -14.24
C LYS A 166 -13.14 6.00 -12.89
N PHE A 167 -12.55 6.99 -12.27
CA PHE A 167 -12.99 7.57 -11.00
C PHE A 167 -13.77 8.86 -11.29
N LYS A 168 -15.03 8.95 -10.82
CA LYS A 168 -15.96 10.03 -11.16
C LYS A 168 -16.49 10.80 -9.96
N MET A 169 -16.33 10.24 -8.77
CA MET A 169 -16.81 10.88 -7.54
C MET A 169 -16.02 12.16 -7.24
N ASN A 170 -16.67 13.12 -6.58
CA ASN A 170 -15.96 14.27 -6.02
C ASN A 170 -14.94 13.82 -4.98
N LEU A 171 -13.71 14.37 -5.05
CA LEU A 171 -12.62 13.96 -4.17
C LEU A 171 -12.95 14.20 -2.68
N ASP A 172 -13.66 15.28 -2.36
CA ASP A 172 -14.01 15.61 -0.97
C ASP A 172 -14.98 14.58 -0.41
N GLU A 173 -16.01 14.23 -1.17
CA GLU A 173 -16.96 13.20 -0.80
C GLU A 173 -16.29 11.83 -0.65
N PHE A 174 -15.36 11.49 -1.55
CA PHE A 174 -14.60 10.25 -1.48
C PHE A 174 -13.77 10.18 -0.20
N VAL A 175 -13.01 11.24 0.09
CA VAL A 175 -12.14 11.30 1.28
C VAL A 175 -12.95 11.13 2.55
N GLU A 176 -14.08 11.81 2.70
CA GLU A 176 -14.93 11.67 3.89
C GLU A 176 -15.44 10.23 4.07
N LYS A 177 -15.76 9.53 2.98
CA LYS A 177 -16.23 8.14 3.04
C LYS A 177 -15.12 7.15 3.42
N VAL A 178 -13.88 7.34 2.92
CA VAL A 178 -12.77 6.41 3.20
C VAL A 178 -11.99 6.77 4.46
N LYS A 179 -12.05 8.00 4.92
CA LYS A 179 -11.32 8.53 6.09
C LYS A 179 -11.37 7.65 7.35
N PRO A 180 -12.51 7.02 7.71
CA PRO A 180 -12.57 6.14 8.88
C PRO A 180 -11.67 4.89 8.77
N LYS A 181 -11.37 4.45 7.54
CA LYS A 181 -10.57 3.27 7.22
C LYS A 181 -9.17 3.59 6.76
N LEU A 182 -8.92 4.84 6.36
CA LEU A 182 -7.66 5.29 5.78
C LEU A 182 -6.56 5.35 6.84
N VAL A 183 -5.56 4.51 6.68
CA VAL A 183 -4.42 4.40 7.62
C VAL A 183 -3.07 4.62 6.98
N HIS A 184 -2.94 4.36 5.66
CA HIS A 184 -1.72 4.57 4.89
C HIS A 184 -1.99 5.42 3.65
N ILE A 185 -0.96 6.11 3.18
CA ILE A 185 -0.89 6.74 1.86
C ILE A 185 0.38 6.25 1.18
N HIS A 186 0.25 5.75 -0.06
CA HIS A 186 1.37 5.66 -0.99
C HIS A 186 1.51 6.98 -1.72
N ALA A 187 2.64 7.65 -1.50
CA ALA A 187 2.87 9.03 -1.89
C ALA A 187 3.86 9.12 -3.05
N HIS A 188 3.33 9.33 -4.22
CA HIS A 188 4.02 9.70 -5.45
C HIS A 188 3.05 10.46 -6.36
N ASN A 189 3.52 11.05 -7.43
CA ASN A 189 2.67 11.81 -8.35
C ASN A 189 2.92 11.38 -9.80
N ASN A 190 2.02 11.76 -10.67
CA ASN A 190 2.11 11.56 -12.12
C ASN A 190 1.23 12.58 -12.86
N TYR A 191 1.20 12.52 -14.18
CA TYR A 191 0.39 13.42 -15.00
C TYR A 191 -0.96 12.81 -15.44
N GLY A 192 -1.33 11.66 -14.86
CA GLY A 192 -2.62 11.01 -15.10
C GLY A 192 -2.68 10.06 -16.30
N GLU A 193 -1.63 9.99 -17.12
CA GLU A 193 -1.60 9.09 -18.29
C GLU A 193 -1.15 7.67 -17.91
N LYS A 194 -0.23 7.59 -16.97
CA LYS A 194 0.37 6.35 -16.49
C LYS A 194 0.87 6.50 -15.06
N ASP A 195 1.02 5.40 -14.38
CA ASP A 195 1.61 5.34 -13.04
C ASP A 195 3.13 5.63 -13.10
N GLY A 196 3.47 6.92 -12.93
CA GLY A 196 4.81 7.45 -13.15
C GLY A 196 5.77 7.31 -11.99
N HIS A 197 5.26 7.25 -10.75
CA HIS A 197 6.02 7.26 -9.49
C HIS A 197 6.99 8.46 -9.36
N ASN A 198 6.62 9.63 -9.92
CA ASN A 198 7.44 10.85 -9.82
C ASN A 198 7.39 11.43 -8.40
N SER A 199 8.28 12.38 -8.09
CA SER A 199 8.18 13.17 -6.85
C SER A 199 6.86 13.94 -6.79
N LEU A 200 6.42 14.30 -5.56
CA LEU A 200 5.10 14.88 -5.30
C LEU A 200 4.83 16.18 -6.06
N ASP A 201 5.84 16.95 -6.40
CA ASP A 201 5.75 18.17 -7.19
C ASP A 201 5.80 17.94 -8.71
N LYS A 202 6.08 16.71 -9.16
CA LYS A 202 6.17 16.33 -10.57
C LYS A 202 4.95 15.52 -11.02
N GLY A 203 3.81 16.21 -11.06
CA GLY A 203 2.53 15.67 -11.48
C GLY A 203 1.44 16.74 -11.39
N ASN A 204 0.23 16.35 -11.76
CA ASN A 204 -0.92 17.25 -11.76
C ASN A 204 -1.92 16.98 -10.62
N PHE A 205 -1.68 15.98 -9.77
CA PHE A 205 -2.51 15.73 -8.59
C PHE A 205 -2.20 16.73 -7.48
N ASN A 206 -3.24 17.39 -6.95
CA ASN A 206 -3.10 18.32 -5.83
C ASN A 206 -3.05 17.57 -4.49
N TRP A 207 -1.89 17.01 -4.17
CA TRP A 207 -1.69 16.25 -2.95
C TRP A 207 -1.85 17.12 -1.67
N ARG A 208 -1.53 18.43 -1.71
CA ARG A 208 -1.71 19.31 -0.55
C ARG A 208 -3.15 19.43 -0.15
N ASN A 209 -4.05 19.62 -1.12
CA ASN A 209 -5.49 19.65 -0.86
C ASN A 209 -5.98 18.32 -0.23
N LEU A 210 -5.48 17.18 -0.70
CA LEU A 210 -5.79 15.89 -0.09
C LEU A 210 -5.32 15.83 1.37
N PHE A 211 -4.08 16.19 1.66
CA PHE A 211 -3.54 16.17 3.03
C PHE A 211 -4.26 17.15 3.96
N ASP A 212 -4.70 18.33 3.46
CA ASP A 212 -5.52 19.27 4.24
C ASP A 212 -6.82 18.62 4.74
N LYS A 213 -7.46 17.79 3.91
CA LYS A 213 -8.67 17.06 4.29
C LYS A 213 -8.42 15.89 5.25
N LEU A 214 -7.19 15.41 5.30
CA LEU A 214 -6.79 14.26 6.14
C LEU A 214 -6.20 14.67 7.50
N LYS A 215 -6.14 15.96 7.85
CA LYS A 215 -5.53 16.44 9.11
C LYS A 215 -6.08 15.74 10.35
N ASP A 216 -7.40 15.47 10.39
CA ASP A 216 -8.08 14.83 11.51
C ASP A 216 -8.39 13.34 11.26
N SER A 217 -7.64 12.70 10.37
CA SER A 217 -7.80 11.28 10.06
C SER A 217 -6.93 10.38 10.95
N ASN A 218 -7.17 9.07 10.87
CA ASN A 218 -6.35 8.04 11.52
C ASN A 218 -5.09 7.68 10.69
N LEU A 219 -4.63 8.58 9.82
CA LEU A 219 -3.46 8.35 8.98
C LEU A 219 -2.22 8.08 9.83
N ARG A 220 -1.63 6.90 9.65
CA ARG A 220 -0.47 6.42 10.43
C ARG A 220 0.84 6.52 9.66
N LYS A 221 0.80 6.29 8.33
CA LYS A 221 1.99 6.27 7.48
C LYS A 221 1.79 7.02 6.17
N ILE A 222 2.85 7.71 5.75
CA ILE A 222 3.05 8.20 4.38
C ILE A 222 4.26 7.44 3.84
N ILE A 223 4.05 6.63 2.81
CA ILE A 223 5.05 5.72 2.24
C ILE A 223 5.41 6.23 0.85
N PHE A 224 6.65 6.64 0.65
CA PHE A 224 7.11 7.09 -0.67
C PHE A 224 7.38 5.89 -1.57
N GLU A 225 6.76 5.88 -2.75
CA GLU A 225 6.92 4.87 -3.80
C GLU A 225 7.68 5.39 -5.03
N ASN A 226 8.52 6.38 -4.86
CA ASN A 226 9.34 6.92 -5.94
C ASN A 226 10.41 5.93 -6.42
N ARG A 227 10.90 6.11 -7.66
CA ARG A 227 11.84 5.16 -8.31
C ARG A 227 13.30 5.49 -8.06
N THR A 228 13.61 6.72 -7.69
CA THR A 228 14.99 7.18 -7.50
C THR A 228 15.15 7.86 -6.14
N LYS A 229 16.38 7.81 -5.61
CA LYS A 229 16.74 8.50 -4.37
C LYS A 229 16.39 9.99 -4.43
N LYS A 230 16.68 10.63 -5.55
CA LYS A 230 16.40 12.06 -5.75
C LYS A 230 14.91 12.37 -5.58
N GLU A 231 14.03 11.59 -6.22
CA GLU A 231 12.58 11.78 -6.12
C GLU A 231 12.05 11.53 -4.71
N VAL A 232 12.60 10.54 -4.01
CA VAL A 232 12.28 10.27 -2.60
C VAL A 232 12.68 11.45 -1.72
N ASP A 233 13.89 11.98 -1.87
CA ASP A 233 14.38 13.12 -1.09
C ASP A 233 13.56 14.40 -1.37
N GLU A 234 13.22 14.65 -2.62
CA GLU A 234 12.32 15.76 -3.04
C GLU A 234 10.95 15.61 -2.34
N SER A 235 10.30 14.46 -2.45
CA SER A 235 9.00 14.18 -1.81
C SER A 235 9.06 14.28 -0.29
N LYS A 236 10.12 13.75 0.33
CA LYS A 236 10.34 13.81 1.78
C LYS A 236 10.44 15.25 2.28
N ASN A 237 11.16 16.10 1.56
CA ASN A 237 11.31 17.50 1.92
C ASN A 237 9.97 18.25 1.83
N LEU A 238 9.19 18.04 0.76
CA LEU A 238 7.87 18.63 0.59
C LEU A 238 6.90 18.23 1.73
N ILE A 239 6.89 16.97 2.12
CA ILE A 239 6.05 16.49 3.23
C ILE A 239 6.53 17.04 4.58
N LYS A 240 7.85 17.14 4.81
CA LYS A 240 8.38 17.74 6.03
C LYS A 240 8.03 19.23 6.13
N GLU A 241 8.08 19.97 5.03
CA GLU A 241 7.65 21.36 4.99
C GLU A 241 6.16 21.52 5.25
N TYR A 242 5.34 20.65 4.71
CA TYR A 242 3.89 20.68 4.89
C TYR A 242 3.47 20.43 6.35
N PHE A 243 4.19 19.60 7.10
CA PHE A 243 3.89 19.27 8.50
C PHE A 243 4.66 20.12 9.54
N ARG A 244 5.38 21.16 9.12
CA ARG A 244 5.97 22.16 10.01
C ARG A 244 4.95 23.18 10.47
#